data_a83b6171c5874daca84b2186be539a0f
#
_entry.id   a83b6171c5874daca84b2186be539a0f
#
_cell.length_a   1.000
_cell.length_b   1.000
_cell.length_c   1.000
_cell.angle_alpha   90.00
_cell.angle_beta   90.00
_cell.angle_gamma   90.00
#
_symmetry.space_group_name_H-M   'P 1'
#
loop_
_entity.id
_entity.type
_entity.pdbx_description
1 polymer ?
#
loop_
_entity_poly.entity_id
_entity_poly.type
_entity_poly.pdbx_seq_one_letter_code
_entity_poly.pdbx_strand_id
1 'polypeptide(L)'
;VPFVWPGGIFIRNGLNSAFSIGGGQPIFSNPQDWVDNLASTVSPGGDVDLFVEDYKYPQILRSSLAIDKNLGNGFNATLEATYSKTLNNLDVKNVNIAQQPLDTTLTAIGGDNRAIFDLSDQIDSRYTDIILVDNTNKGYTFNITGQVSKSWTNGLDASASYSFTRADALFDGRGFINRPNWDNILRPAGNNFPSVGRSTFDAASRITAFVSYKKEYGGNFATGISLFYNGQSGQPYTYVYSAPFSDVSNNAGYNDLLYVPANQNDITFIDQTDVDGNLTVTAAQQAAAFDSFF
;
A
#
# COMPACT_ATOMS: atom_id res chain seq x y z
N VAL A 1 -18.89 13.26 -18.18
CA VAL A 1 -18.60 14.34 -17.23
C VAL A 1 -19.23 13.91 -15.91
N PRO A 2 -18.47 13.75 -14.83
CA PRO A 2 -19.05 13.37 -13.55
C PRO A 2 -19.92 14.50 -13.02
N PHE A 3 -21.13 14.18 -12.60
CA PHE A 3 -22.04 15.12 -11.96
C PHE A 3 -21.64 15.25 -10.49
N VAL A 4 -21.28 16.45 -10.06
CA VAL A 4 -21.03 16.75 -8.65
C VAL A 4 -22.29 17.34 -8.05
N TRP A 5 -22.92 16.67 -7.08
CA TRP A 5 -24.00 17.23 -6.27
C TRP A 5 -23.41 18.08 -5.13
N PRO A 6 -24.10 19.18 -4.71
CA PRO A 6 -23.69 19.90 -3.51
C PRO A 6 -23.96 19.04 -2.27
N GLY A 7 -23.03 18.20 -1.92
CA GLY A 7 -23.12 17.18 -0.86
C GLY A 7 -22.16 16.03 -1.08
N GLY A 8 -21.40 16.04 -2.18
CA GLY A 8 -20.26 15.15 -2.38
C GLY A 8 -20.57 13.67 -2.63
N ILE A 9 -21.76 13.33 -3.13
CA ILE A 9 -22.12 11.94 -3.46
C ILE A 9 -21.77 11.65 -4.91
N PHE A 10 -20.85 10.68 -5.15
CA PHE A 10 -20.56 10.14 -6.47
C PHE A 10 -21.28 8.80 -6.65
N ILE A 11 -22.29 8.73 -7.52
CA ILE A 11 -22.96 7.49 -7.88
C ILE A 11 -22.30 6.93 -9.15
N ARG A 12 -21.59 5.80 -9.02
CA ARG A 12 -20.73 5.30 -10.10
C ARG A 12 -21.40 4.35 -11.07
N ASN A 13 -22.23 3.44 -10.67
CA ASN A 13 -22.77 2.40 -11.56
C ASN A 13 -24.27 2.51 -11.88
N GLY A 14 -25.01 3.29 -11.15
CA GLY A 14 -26.45 3.47 -11.43
C GLY A 14 -26.75 4.12 -12.78
N LEU A 15 -25.81 4.94 -13.30
CA LEU A 15 -25.96 5.57 -14.60
C LEU A 15 -25.74 4.62 -15.79
N ASN A 16 -24.89 3.60 -15.68
CA ASN A 16 -24.65 2.66 -16.76
C ASN A 16 -25.87 1.78 -17.06
N SER A 17 -26.64 1.43 -16.05
CA SER A 17 -27.88 0.65 -16.21
C SER A 17 -29.01 1.49 -16.79
N ALA A 18 -29.07 2.78 -16.47
CA ALA A 18 -30.06 3.70 -17.00
C ALA A 18 -29.82 4.02 -18.49
N PHE A 19 -28.56 4.03 -18.94
CA PHE A 19 -28.18 4.22 -20.33
C PHE A 19 -28.34 2.95 -21.21
N SER A 20 -28.54 1.79 -20.61
CA SER A 20 -28.79 0.50 -21.30
C SER A 20 -30.22 0.28 -21.69
N ILE A 21 -31.12 1.24 -21.52
CA ILE A 21 -32.48 1.14 -22.00
C ILE A 21 -32.46 1.18 -23.54
N GLY A 22 -32.50 0.00 -24.15
CA GLY A 22 -32.53 -0.15 -25.59
C GLY A 22 -33.71 0.58 -26.20
N GLY A 23 -33.42 1.33 -27.27
CA GLY A 23 -34.44 1.97 -28.10
C GLY A 23 -34.52 3.48 -28.00
N GLY A 24 -33.42 4.17 -28.35
CA GLY A 24 -33.46 5.56 -28.86
C GLY A 24 -34.23 6.59 -28.05
N GLN A 25 -34.34 6.45 -26.75
CA GLN A 25 -35.02 7.45 -25.92
C GLN A 25 -34.23 8.74 -25.84
N PRO A 26 -34.88 9.89 -25.90
CA PRO A 26 -34.20 11.17 -25.87
C PRO A 26 -33.47 11.37 -24.55
N ILE A 27 -32.25 11.89 -24.63
CA ILE A 27 -31.51 12.39 -23.51
C ILE A 27 -32.35 13.50 -22.87
N PHE A 28 -32.74 13.35 -21.61
CA PHE A 28 -33.49 14.39 -20.90
C PHE A 28 -32.72 15.69 -20.90
N SER A 29 -33.33 16.77 -21.32
CA SER A 29 -32.71 18.09 -21.38
C SER A 29 -32.72 18.81 -20.06
N ASN A 30 -33.56 18.37 -19.11
CA ASN A 30 -33.68 18.97 -17.78
C ASN A 30 -33.06 18.02 -16.73
N PRO A 31 -32.11 18.48 -15.90
CA PRO A 31 -31.52 17.67 -14.83
C PRO A 31 -32.55 17.08 -13.85
N GLN A 32 -33.66 17.76 -13.61
CA GLN A 32 -34.70 17.28 -12.69
C GLN A 32 -35.42 16.04 -13.26
N ASP A 33 -35.66 15.99 -14.56
CA ASP A 33 -36.28 14.84 -15.19
C ASP A 33 -35.42 13.58 -15.06
N TRP A 34 -34.09 13.72 -14.99
CA TRP A 34 -33.17 12.64 -14.68
C TRP A 34 -33.33 12.13 -13.24
N VAL A 35 -33.44 13.07 -12.31
CA VAL A 35 -33.62 12.74 -10.88
C VAL A 35 -34.93 12.02 -10.68
N ASP A 36 -36.02 12.54 -11.25
CA ASP A 36 -37.36 12.00 -11.07
C ASP A 36 -37.52 10.61 -11.75
N ASN A 37 -36.89 10.45 -12.93
CA ASN A 37 -36.91 9.17 -13.62
C ASN A 37 -36.02 8.12 -12.95
N LEU A 38 -34.86 8.49 -12.44
CA LEU A 38 -34.00 7.63 -11.66
C LEU A 38 -34.67 7.22 -10.34
N ALA A 39 -35.34 8.14 -9.67
CA ALA A 39 -36.07 7.84 -8.44
C ALA A 39 -37.24 6.89 -8.64
N SER A 40 -37.85 6.89 -9.84
CA SER A 40 -39.02 6.04 -10.14
C SER A 40 -38.69 4.67 -10.75
N THR A 41 -37.54 4.51 -11.40
CA THR A 41 -37.25 3.33 -12.23
C THR A 41 -36.04 2.52 -11.77
N VAL A 42 -35.15 3.09 -10.97
CA VAL A 42 -33.90 2.43 -10.54
C VAL A 42 -33.81 2.51 -9.02
N SER A 43 -33.85 1.35 -8.39
CA SER A 43 -33.33 1.27 -7.01
C SER A 43 -31.86 1.71 -7.05
N PRO A 44 -31.44 2.70 -6.24
CA PRO A 44 -30.03 3.01 -6.16
C PRO A 44 -29.29 1.73 -5.81
N GLY A 45 -28.28 1.40 -6.58
CA GLY A 45 -27.49 0.19 -6.43
C GLY A 45 -26.05 0.42 -6.82
N GLY A 46 -25.17 -0.51 -6.48
CA GLY A 46 -23.74 -0.43 -6.75
C GLY A 46 -22.95 0.32 -5.69
N ASP A 47 -21.76 0.79 -6.07
CA ASP A 47 -20.82 1.42 -5.15
C ASP A 47 -21.10 2.92 -5.04
N VAL A 48 -21.03 3.45 -3.82
CA VAL A 48 -21.17 4.88 -3.53
C VAL A 48 -19.90 5.37 -2.82
N ASP A 49 -19.33 6.45 -3.32
CA ASP A 49 -18.18 7.13 -2.70
C ASP A 49 -18.66 8.37 -1.95
N LEU A 50 -18.35 8.43 -0.66
CA LEU A 50 -18.63 9.57 0.22
C LEU A 50 -17.33 10.20 0.70
N PHE A 51 -17.35 11.51 0.91
CA PHE A 51 -16.26 12.24 1.55
C PHE A 51 -16.77 12.85 2.84
N VAL A 52 -15.94 12.87 3.87
CA VAL A 52 -16.24 13.64 5.08
C VAL A 52 -16.34 15.14 4.72
N GLU A 53 -17.16 15.87 5.44
CA GLU A 53 -17.47 17.29 5.13
C GLU A 53 -16.20 18.17 5.15
N ASP A 54 -15.28 17.91 6.06
CA ASP A 54 -14.03 18.66 6.24
C ASP A 54 -12.81 18.00 5.56
N TYR A 55 -13.04 17.15 4.56
CA TYR A 55 -11.98 16.46 3.83
C TYR A 55 -10.93 17.43 3.28
N LYS A 56 -9.67 17.08 3.51
CA LYS A 56 -8.50 17.82 3.03
C LYS A 56 -7.68 16.98 2.07
N TYR A 57 -7.22 17.60 1.00
CA TYR A 57 -6.28 16.94 0.09
C TYR A 57 -5.00 16.54 0.81
N PRO A 58 -4.30 15.48 0.31
CA PRO A 58 -3.05 15.04 0.89
C PRO A 58 -2.03 16.17 1.06
N GLN A 59 -1.45 16.26 2.24
CA GLN A 59 -0.46 17.27 2.62
C GLN A 59 0.69 16.61 3.39
N ILE A 60 1.90 17.01 3.03
CA ILE A 60 3.13 16.52 3.65
C ILE A 60 3.97 17.72 4.08
N LEU A 61 4.40 17.73 5.33
CA LEU A 61 5.46 18.61 5.80
C LEU A 61 6.80 17.92 5.61
N ARG A 62 7.72 18.57 4.90
CA ARG A 62 9.09 18.06 4.70
C ARG A 62 10.11 19.05 5.25
N SER A 63 11.09 18.53 5.96
CA SER A 63 12.24 19.28 6.46
C SER A 63 13.52 18.56 6.08
N SER A 64 14.56 19.30 5.68
CA SER A 64 15.87 18.76 5.39
C SER A 64 16.97 19.61 6.04
N LEU A 65 18.03 18.93 6.45
CA LEU A 65 19.25 19.54 6.95
C LEU A 65 20.43 18.85 6.27
N ALA A 66 21.35 19.64 5.75
CA ALA A 66 22.58 19.14 5.15
C ALA A 66 23.80 19.85 5.71
N ILE A 67 24.90 19.13 5.81
CA ILE A 67 26.22 19.62 6.20
C ILE A 67 27.21 19.18 5.12
N ASP A 68 27.85 20.14 4.50
CA ASP A 68 28.94 19.93 3.55
C ASP A 68 30.26 20.35 4.17
N LYS A 69 31.26 19.49 4.04
CA LYS A 69 32.60 19.72 4.57
C LYS A 69 33.68 19.39 3.53
N ASN A 70 34.46 20.38 3.19
CA ASN A 70 35.75 20.13 2.50
C ASN A 70 36.76 19.63 3.51
N LEU A 71 37.29 18.42 3.30
CA LEU A 71 38.24 17.74 4.17
C LEU A 71 39.72 17.99 3.75
N GLY A 72 39.92 18.74 2.66
CA GLY A 72 41.25 18.94 2.07
C GLY A 72 41.68 17.83 1.13
N ASN A 73 42.77 18.03 0.42
CA ASN A 73 43.34 17.06 -0.53
C ASN A 73 42.35 16.53 -1.58
N GLY A 74 41.37 17.35 -2.00
CA GLY A 74 40.35 16.99 -2.94
C GLY A 74 39.19 16.17 -2.40
N PHE A 75 39.13 15.91 -1.07
CA PHE A 75 38.02 15.24 -0.43
C PHE A 75 36.91 16.22 -0.02
N ASN A 76 35.68 15.84 -0.31
CA ASN A 76 34.46 16.48 0.18
C ASN A 76 33.55 15.42 0.80
N ALA A 77 32.91 15.79 1.90
CA ALA A 77 31.91 14.95 2.58
C ALA A 77 30.62 15.73 2.74
N THR A 78 29.50 15.06 2.53
CA THR A 78 28.14 15.57 2.73
C THR A 78 27.39 14.61 3.65
N LEU A 79 26.69 15.16 4.63
CA LEU A 79 25.72 14.45 5.43
C LEU A 79 24.38 15.16 5.33
N GLU A 80 23.36 14.47 4.88
CA GLU A 80 22.00 14.99 4.73
C GLU A 80 21.01 14.15 5.53
N ALA A 81 20.07 14.80 6.22
CA ALA A 81 18.94 14.17 6.86
C ALA A 81 17.65 14.85 6.36
N THR A 82 16.68 14.04 5.95
CA THR A 82 15.35 14.50 5.53
C THR A 82 14.30 13.82 6.39
N TYR A 83 13.35 14.59 6.89
CA TYR A 83 12.17 14.09 7.58
C TYR A 83 10.91 14.61 6.90
N SER A 84 9.99 13.72 6.61
CA SER A 84 8.68 14.05 6.06
C SER A 84 7.59 13.52 6.98
N LYS A 85 6.64 14.37 7.34
CA LYS A 85 5.47 14.03 8.15
C LYS A 85 4.20 14.19 7.32
N THR A 86 3.37 13.16 7.31
CA THR A 86 2.02 13.24 6.78
C THR A 86 1.17 14.15 7.66
N LEU A 87 0.62 15.21 7.10
CA LEU A 87 -0.36 16.09 7.75
C LEU A 87 -1.78 15.64 7.44
N ASN A 88 -2.06 15.37 6.17
CA ASN A 88 -3.31 14.78 5.71
C ASN A 88 -2.98 13.74 4.64
N ASN A 89 -3.63 12.59 4.69
CA ASN A 89 -3.65 11.58 3.66
C ASN A 89 -5.01 10.89 3.70
N LEU A 90 -5.30 10.02 2.76
CA LEU A 90 -6.54 9.28 2.71
C LEU A 90 -6.59 8.18 3.77
N ASP A 91 -7.74 8.06 4.42
CA ASP A 91 -8.20 6.87 5.11
C ASP A 91 -9.52 6.43 4.47
N VAL A 92 -9.58 5.21 3.97
CA VAL A 92 -10.70 4.72 3.18
C VAL A 92 -11.34 3.55 3.92
N LYS A 93 -12.65 3.62 4.12
CA LYS A 93 -13.44 2.61 4.84
C LYS A 93 -14.71 2.28 4.08
N ASN A 94 -15.14 1.04 4.12
CA ASN A 94 -16.48 0.66 3.68
C ASN A 94 -17.43 0.74 4.86
N VAL A 95 -18.33 1.71 4.85
CA VAL A 95 -19.29 1.92 5.94
C VAL A 95 -20.60 1.17 5.74
N ASN A 96 -20.74 0.40 4.64
CA ASN A 96 -21.87 -0.47 4.39
C ASN A 96 -21.71 -1.88 4.95
N ILE A 97 -20.59 -2.18 5.58
CA ILE A 97 -20.31 -3.48 6.17
C ILE A 97 -20.54 -3.37 7.68
N ALA A 98 -21.07 -4.42 8.30
CA ALA A 98 -21.16 -4.50 9.75
C ALA A 98 -19.77 -4.27 10.37
N GLN A 99 -19.70 -3.29 11.27
CA GLN A 99 -18.44 -2.92 11.92
C GLN A 99 -18.12 -3.90 13.09
N GLN A 100 -19.07 -4.73 13.45
CA GLN A 100 -18.90 -5.69 14.53
C GLN A 100 -18.43 -7.02 13.94
N PRO A 101 -17.37 -7.60 14.49
CA PRO A 101 -16.97 -8.94 14.11
C PRO A 101 -18.06 -9.94 14.51
N LEU A 102 -18.13 -11.06 13.78
CA LEU A 102 -18.86 -12.23 14.26
C LEU A 102 -18.30 -12.64 15.63
N ASP A 103 -19.13 -13.25 16.46
CA ASP A 103 -18.73 -13.80 17.79
C ASP A 103 -17.74 -14.98 17.68
N THR A 104 -17.06 -15.09 16.55
CA THR A 104 -16.09 -16.13 16.23
C THR A 104 -14.75 -15.49 15.86
N THR A 105 -13.69 -16.20 16.20
CA THR A 105 -12.32 -15.85 15.78
C THR A 105 -11.74 -17.02 14.99
N LEU A 106 -10.64 -16.80 14.27
CA LEU A 106 -9.95 -17.85 13.51
C LEU A 106 -9.28 -18.90 14.41
N THR A 107 -9.96 -19.35 15.45
CA THR A 107 -9.42 -20.34 16.41
C THR A 107 -9.02 -21.68 15.77
N ALA A 108 -9.51 -21.96 14.55
CA ALA A 108 -9.12 -23.14 13.79
C ALA A 108 -7.65 -23.12 13.34
N ILE A 109 -7.00 -21.97 13.34
CA ILE A 109 -5.59 -21.79 12.92
C ILE A 109 -4.67 -21.67 14.16
N GLY A 110 -5.06 -22.21 15.28
CA GLY A 110 -4.24 -22.16 16.50
C GLY A 110 -4.29 -20.80 17.19
N GLY A 111 -3.15 -20.11 17.34
CA GLY A 111 -3.04 -18.84 18.03
C GLY A 111 -3.63 -17.62 17.29
N ASP A 112 -4.13 -17.78 16.06
CA ASP A 112 -4.78 -16.69 15.33
C ASP A 112 -6.14 -16.36 15.96
N ASN A 113 -6.20 -15.24 16.64
CA ASN A 113 -7.42 -14.74 17.31
C ASN A 113 -7.99 -13.50 16.63
N ARG A 114 -7.66 -13.25 15.37
CA ARG A 114 -8.21 -12.14 14.61
C ARG A 114 -9.72 -12.29 14.45
N ALA A 115 -10.40 -11.15 14.49
CA ALA A 115 -11.84 -11.08 14.29
C ALA A 115 -12.22 -11.53 12.86
N ILE A 116 -13.36 -12.19 12.73
CA ILE A 116 -13.99 -12.57 11.47
C ILE A 116 -15.20 -11.67 11.24
N PHE A 117 -15.41 -11.26 10.00
CA PHE A 117 -16.53 -10.41 9.61
C PHE A 117 -17.42 -11.15 8.60
N ASP A 118 -18.73 -10.91 8.67
CA ASP A 118 -19.66 -11.40 7.66
C ASP A 118 -19.73 -10.40 6.49
N LEU A 119 -19.27 -10.83 5.32
CA LEU A 119 -19.30 -10.02 4.10
C LEU A 119 -20.69 -9.84 3.54
N SER A 120 -21.64 -10.70 3.90
CA SER A 120 -23.04 -10.62 3.46
C SER A 120 -23.87 -9.66 4.30
N ASP A 121 -23.37 -9.22 5.46
CA ASP A 121 -24.09 -8.36 6.41
C ASP A 121 -23.91 -6.88 6.04
N GLN A 122 -24.61 -6.47 4.96
CA GLN A 122 -24.67 -5.09 4.54
C GLN A 122 -25.66 -4.31 5.40
N ILE A 123 -25.25 -3.12 5.86
CA ILE A 123 -26.12 -2.21 6.61
C ILE A 123 -27.30 -1.74 5.74
N ASP A 124 -27.04 -1.46 4.47
CA ASP A 124 -28.04 -1.10 3.47
C ASP A 124 -27.86 -1.97 2.22
N SER A 125 -28.73 -2.98 2.09
CA SER A 125 -28.70 -3.95 0.98
C SER A 125 -29.01 -3.36 -0.40
N ARG A 126 -29.37 -2.08 -0.47
CA ARG A 126 -29.54 -1.37 -1.75
C ARG A 126 -28.20 -1.06 -2.42
N TYR A 127 -27.10 -0.98 -1.64
CA TYR A 127 -25.78 -0.65 -2.13
C TYR A 127 -24.85 -1.85 -1.97
N THR A 128 -23.95 -2.03 -2.92
CA THR A 128 -22.89 -3.04 -2.80
C THR A 128 -21.86 -2.58 -1.78
N ASP A 129 -21.32 -1.38 -1.98
CA ASP A 129 -20.35 -0.77 -1.07
C ASP A 129 -20.68 0.72 -0.87
N ILE A 130 -20.43 1.21 0.33
CA ILE A 130 -20.44 2.65 0.63
C ILE A 130 -19.07 3.02 1.16
N ILE A 131 -18.25 3.57 0.28
CA ILE A 131 -16.87 3.88 0.57
C ILE A 131 -16.77 5.30 1.12
N LEU A 132 -16.42 5.43 2.40
CA LEU A 132 -16.15 6.71 3.05
C LEU A 132 -14.66 7.05 2.96
N VAL A 133 -14.37 8.20 2.40
CA VAL A 133 -13.03 8.78 2.35
C VAL A 133 -12.90 9.83 3.44
N ASP A 134 -11.96 9.60 4.34
CA ASP A 134 -11.62 10.45 5.48
C ASP A 134 -10.14 10.83 5.42
N ASN A 135 -9.68 11.64 6.35
CA ASN A 135 -8.30 12.03 6.49
C ASN A 135 -7.58 11.29 7.62
N THR A 136 -6.31 11.01 7.39
CA THR A 136 -5.38 10.55 8.42
C THR A 136 -4.13 11.42 8.44
N ASN A 137 -3.56 11.62 9.62
CA ASN A 137 -2.25 12.27 9.81
C ASN A 137 -1.14 11.25 10.13
N LYS A 138 -1.44 9.95 10.00
CA LYS A 138 -0.51 8.88 10.30
C LYS A 138 0.42 8.65 9.11
N GLY A 139 1.69 8.46 9.41
CA GLY A 139 2.74 8.20 8.43
C GLY A 139 3.88 9.21 8.52
N TYR A 140 5.07 8.74 8.18
CA TYR A 140 6.28 9.56 8.11
C TYR A 140 7.32 8.88 7.22
N THR A 141 8.26 9.67 6.74
CA THR A 141 9.48 9.16 6.09
C THR A 141 10.68 9.85 6.70
N PHE A 142 11.67 9.07 7.03
CA PHE A 142 12.97 9.54 7.48
C PHE A 142 14.04 9.01 6.53
N ASN A 143 14.94 9.88 6.09
CA ASN A 143 16.09 9.50 5.27
C ASN A 143 17.34 10.17 5.83
N ILE A 144 18.44 9.42 5.88
CA ILE A 144 19.78 9.96 6.16
C ILE A 144 20.73 9.46 5.09
N THR A 145 21.50 10.38 4.50
CA THR A 145 22.46 10.07 3.43
C THR A 145 23.82 10.64 3.79
N GLY A 146 24.83 9.80 3.78
CA GLY A 146 26.24 10.20 3.84
C GLY A 146 26.91 9.98 2.49
N GLN A 147 27.64 10.97 2.01
CA GLN A 147 28.43 10.91 0.78
C GLN A 147 29.84 11.38 1.00
N VAL A 148 30.78 10.71 0.38
CA VAL A 148 32.16 11.16 0.26
C VAL A 148 32.56 11.18 -1.22
N SER A 149 33.22 12.23 -1.63
CA SER A 149 33.79 12.34 -2.98
C SER A 149 35.24 12.80 -2.93
N LYS A 150 35.98 12.43 -3.95
CA LYS A 150 37.35 12.85 -4.13
C LYS A 150 37.66 13.07 -5.58
N SER A 151 38.30 14.21 -5.85
CA SER A 151 38.88 14.53 -7.15
C SER A 151 40.40 14.57 -7.07
N TRP A 152 41.06 13.88 -7.96
CA TRP A 152 42.52 13.87 -8.09
C TRP A 152 42.97 14.71 -9.26
N THR A 153 44.14 15.28 -9.16
CA THR A 153 44.71 16.13 -10.21
C THR A 153 45.09 15.39 -11.49
N ASN A 154 45.11 14.06 -11.48
CA ASN A 154 45.43 13.20 -12.63
C ASN A 154 44.19 12.84 -13.47
N GLY A 155 43.03 13.47 -13.23
CA GLY A 155 41.78 13.24 -13.96
C GLY A 155 40.92 12.08 -13.45
N LEU A 156 41.24 11.54 -12.25
CA LEU A 156 40.42 10.56 -11.56
C LEU A 156 39.46 11.27 -10.62
N ASP A 157 38.19 10.89 -10.67
CA ASP A 157 37.13 11.31 -9.75
C ASP A 157 36.43 10.07 -9.19
N ALA A 158 36.15 10.07 -7.92
CA ALA A 158 35.40 9.00 -7.27
C ALA A 158 34.40 9.57 -6.23
N SER A 159 33.25 8.95 -6.12
CA SER A 159 32.31 9.22 -5.04
C SER A 159 31.63 7.95 -4.58
N ALA A 160 31.25 7.91 -3.30
CA ALA A 160 30.44 6.86 -2.71
C ALA A 160 29.44 7.48 -1.76
N SER A 161 28.22 6.95 -1.76
CA SER A 161 27.19 7.35 -0.82
C SER A 161 26.48 6.14 -0.24
N TYR A 162 26.02 6.30 0.98
CA TYR A 162 25.10 5.39 1.66
C TYR A 162 23.88 6.16 2.14
N SER A 163 22.70 5.64 1.81
CA SER A 163 21.43 6.18 2.28
C SER A 163 20.69 5.12 3.08
N PHE A 164 20.15 5.54 4.22
CA PHE A 164 19.20 4.76 4.99
C PHE A 164 17.86 5.48 4.98
N THR A 165 16.79 4.73 4.66
CA THR A 165 15.42 5.25 4.62
C THR A 165 14.52 4.38 5.48
N ARG A 166 13.61 5.03 6.21
CA ARG A 166 12.46 4.40 6.85
C ARG A 166 11.21 5.16 6.46
N ALA A 167 10.25 4.44 5.88
CA ALA A 167 8.95 4.99 5.52
C ALA A 167 7.85 4.12 6.12
N ASP A 168 7.01 4.73 6.93
CA ASP A 168 5.82 4.11 7.49
C ASP A 168 4.58 4.90 7.05
N ALA A 169 3.56 4.19 6.59
CA ALA A 169 2.34 4.78 6.08
C ALA A 169 1.10 3.99 6.54
N LEU A 170 -0.01 4.68 6.62
CA LEU A 170 -1.32 4.04 6.73
C LEU A 170 -1.83 3.62 5.35
N PHE A 171 -1.49 4.42 4.34
CA PHE A 171 -1.99 4.30 2.98
C PHE A 171 -0.93 4.75 1.98
N ASP A 172 -0.57 3.88 1.05
CA ASP A 172 0.44 4.13 0.02
C ASP A 172 -0.15 4.55 -1.35
N GLY A 173 -1.48 4.50 -1.48
CA GLY A 173 -2.18 4.78 -2.74
C GLY A 173 -1.98 3.66 -3.78
N ARG A 174 -2.97 2.81 -3.97
CA ARG A 174 -2.87 1.67 -4.91
C ARG A 174 -3.81 1.74 -6.10
N GLY A 175 -4.75 2.68 -6.12
CA GLY A 175 -5.76 2.74 -7.15
C GLY A 175 -6.22 4.14 -7.48
N PHE A 176 -6.82 4.28 -8.67
CA PHE A 176 -7.45 5.53 -9.13
C PHE A 176 -8.88 5.70 -8.58
N ILE A 177 -9.41 4.68 -7.90
CA ILE A 177 -10.78 4.59 -7.44
C ILE A 177 -10.74 4.23 -5.96
N ASN A 178 -11.72 4.70 -5.19
CA ASN A 178 -11.72 4.54 -3.74
C ASN A 178 -11.92 3.08 -3.31
N ARG A 179 -12.77 2.32 -3.97
CA ARG A 179 -12.99 0.90 -3.65
C ARG A 179 -11.72 0.05 -3.76
N PRO A 180 -10.95 0.05 -4.87
CA PRO A 180 -9.66 -0.63 -4.92
C PRO A 180 -8.64 -0.13 -3.87
N ASN A 181 -8.73 1.12 -3.45
CA ASN A 181 -7.90 1.64 -2.37
C ASN A 181 -8.30 1.05 -1.01
N TRP A 182 -9.56 0.67 -0.82
CA TRP A 182 -10.03 -0.06 0.35
C TRP A 182 -9.73 -1.56 0.22
N ASP A 183 -10.09 -2.20 -0.91
CA ASP A 183 -9.96 -3.64 -1.15
C ASP A 183 -8.51 -4.14 -1.08
N ASN A 184 -7.56 -3.36 -1.62
CA ASN A 184 -6.18 -3.82 -1.82
C ASN A 184 -5.21 -3.39 -0.71
N ILE A 185 -5.69 -2.83 0.38
CA ILE A 185 -4.84 -2.52 1.53
C ILE A 185 -4.70 -3.76 2.41
N LEU A 186 -3.44 -4.13 2.67
CA LEU A 186 -3.12 -5.23 3.58
C LEU A 186 -3.13 -4.72 5.02
N ARG A 187 -4.13 -5.12 5.80
CA ARG A 187 -4.31 -4.69 7.19
C ARG A 187 -4.51 -5.91 8.11
N PRO A 188 -3.82 -5.96 9.25
CA PRO A 188 -3.89 -7.14 10.14
C PRO A 188 -5.27 -7.44 10.70
N ALA A 189 -6.07 -6.40 10.95
CA ALA A 189 -7.37 -6.50 11.62
C ALA A 189 -8.56 -6.25 10.70
N GLY A 190 -8.37 -6.37 9.37
CA GLY A 190 -9.39 -6.07 8.36
C GLY A 190 -9.30 -4.67 7.78
N ASN A 191 -9.90 -4.47 6.60
CA ASN A 191 -9.72 -3.27 5.78
C ASN A 191 -10.27 -1.99 6.40
N ASN A 192 -11.28 -2.11 7.26
CA ASN A 192 -11.86 -0.98 8.00
C ASN A 192 -11.06 -0.58 9.26
N PHE A 193 -10.03 -1.35 9.63
CA PHE A 193 -9.24 -1.13 10.85
C PHE A 193 -7.80 -0.72 10.50
N PRO A 194 -7.57 0.57 10.22
CA PRO A 194 -6.31 1.04 9.71
C PRO A 194 -5.19 0.98 10.76
N SER A 195 -4.07 0.38 10.37
CA SER A 195 -2.83 0.36 11.14
C SER A 195 -1.68 0.87 10.30
N VAL A 196 -0.73 1.56 10.94
CA VAL A 196 0.50 2.01 10.26
C VAL A 196 1.41 0.81 10.06
N GLY A 197 1.92 0.65 8.86
CA GLY A 197 2.89 -0.37 8.49
C GLY A 197 4.01 0.21 7.63
N ARG A 198 5.00 -0.63 7.31
CA ARG A 198 6.05 -0.22 6.37
C ARG A 198 5.45 0.07 5.00
N SER A 199 5.79 1.24 4.47
CA SER A 199 5.42 1.64 3.12
C SER A 199 6.07 0.75 2.08
N THR A 200 5.39 0.48 0.98
CA THR A 200 5.97 -0.20 -0.18
C THR A 200 7.11 0.59 -0.84
N PHE A 201 7.22 1.88 -0.54
CA PHE A 201 8.29 2.77 -0.99
C PHE A 201 9.51 2.78 -0.05
N ASP A 202 9.50 1.98 1.00
CA ASP A 202 10.62 1.88 1.93
C ASP A 202 11.77 1.06 1.32
N ALA A 203 12.76 1.74 0.78
CA ALA A 203 14.02 1.16 0.31
C ALA A 203 15.09 1.34 1.40
N ALA A 204 15.06 0.50 2.44
CA ALA A 204 15.76 0.71 3.70
C ALA A 204 17.24 1.11 3.56
N SER A 205 17.99 0.47 2.70
CA SER A 205 19.42 0.76 2.50
C SER A 205 19.77 0.86 1.03
N ARG A 206 20.56 1.87 0.67
CA ARG A 206 21.08 2.04 -0.69
C ARG A 206 22.53 2.49 -0.65
N ILE A 207 23.35 1.85 -1.45
CA ILE A 207 24.74 2.22 -1.70
C ILE A 207 24.85 2.64 -3.15
N THR A 208 25.44 3.81 -3.42
CA THR A 208 25.85 4.18 -4.77
C THR A 208 27.32 4.51 -4.77
N ALA A 209 28.01 4.14 -5.84
CA ALA A 209 29.39 4.51 -6.05
C ALA A 209 29.62 4.88 -7.53
N PHE A 210 30.47 5.84 -7.74
CA PHE A 210 30.84 6.32 -9.05
C PHE A 210 32.34 6.53 -9.11
N VAL A 211 32.98 6.07 -10.18
CA VAL A 211 34.39 6.34 -10.49
C VAL A 211 34.50 6.74 -11.94
N SER A 212 35.20 7.82 -12.23
CA SER A 212 35.50 8.22 -13.58
C SER A 212 36.95 8.59 -13.72
N TYR A 213 37.50 8.30 -14.88
CA TYR A 213 38.84 8.70 -15.25
C TYR A 213 38.84 9.36 -16.64
N LYS A 214 39.38 10.56 -16.73
CA LYS A 214 39.52 11.29 -17.97
C LYS A 214 40.98 11.56 -18.22
N LYS A 215 41.47 11.19 -19.41
CA LYS A 215 42.83 11.49 -19.89
C LYS A 215 42.77 12.36 -21.13
N GLU A 216 43.46 13.48 -21.07
CA GLU A 216 43.65 14.38 -22.20
C GLU A 216 45.00 14.08 -22.86
N TYR A 217 45.03 14.05 -24.21
CA TYR A 217 46.23 13.65 -25.00
C TYR A 217 46.89 14.83 -25.69
N GLY A 218 46.55 16.03 -25.34
CA GLY A 218 46.98 17.22 -26.07
C GLY A 218 46.12 17.48 -27.34
N GLY A 219 46.01 18.73 -27.73
CA GLY A 219 45.07 19.14 -28.77
C GLY A 219 43.61 18.98 -28.34
N ASN A 220 42.77 18.49 -29.24
CA ASN A 220 41.29 18.40 -28.99
C ASN A 220 40.83 16.97 -28.64
N PHE A 221 41.71 16.08 -28.19
CA PHE A 221 41.38 14.69 -27.92
C PHE A 221 41.46 14.37 -26.44
N ALA A 222 40.42 13.69 -25.96
CA ALA A 222 40.35 13.14 -24.60
C ALA A 222 39.64 11.78 -24.63
N THR A 223 40.04 10.88 -23.73
CA THR A 223 39.32 9.63 -23.47
C THR A 223 38.82 9.63 -22.05
N GLY A 224 37.55 9.27 -21.85
CA GLY A 224 36.94 9.09 -20.55
C GLY A 224 36.38 7.69 -20.41
N ILE A 225 36.52 7.11 -19.20
CA ILE A 225 35.87 5.88 -18.78
C ILE A 225 35.18 6.13 -17.42
N SER A 226 33.98 5.61 -17.27
CA SER A 226 33.22 5.75 -16.00
C SER A 226 32.57 4.44 -15.60
N LEU A 227 32.56 4.19 -14.32
CA LEU A 227 31.87 3.05 -13.70
C LEU A 227 30.89 3.58 -12.66
N PHE A 228 29.67 3.08 -12.70
CA PHE A 228 28.64 3.36 -11.73
C PHE A 228 28.18 2.06 -11.08
N TYR A 229 28.06 2.05 -9.75
CA TYR A 229 27.50 0.98 -8.96
C TYR A 229 26.26 1.48 -8.20
N ASN A 230 25.20 0.68 -8.20
CA ASN A 230 24.01 0.92 -7.39
C ASN A 230 23.54 -0.40 -6.78
N GLY A 231 23.56 -0.48 -5.46
CA GLY A 231 23.02 -1.58 -4.68
C GLY A 231 21.97 -1.06 -3.71
N GLN A 232 20.83 -1.74 -3.61
CA GLN A 232 19.78 -1.36 -2.66
C GLN A 232 19.09 -2.59 -2.07
N SER A 233 18.52 -2.41 -0.86
CA SER A 233 17.64 -3.42 -0.26
C SER A 233 16.41 -3.65 -1.15
N GLY A 234 15.86 -4.86 -1.10
CA GLY A 234 14.55 -5.15 -1.66
C GLY A 234 13.44 -4.34 -1.00
N GLN A 235 12.32 -4.23 -1.69
CA GLN A 235 11.12 -3.64 -1.12
C GLN A 235 10.54 -4.54 -0.02
N PRO A 236 9.89 -3.97 1.01
CA PRO A 236 9.12 -4.75 1.96
C PRO A 236 8.04 -5.58 1.24
N TYR A 237 7.90 -6.82 1.65
CA TYR A 237 6.83 -7.69 1.17
C TYR A 237 6.17 -8.38 2.36
N THR A 238 4.99 -8.92 2.14
CA THR A 238 4.28 -9.70 3.14
C THR A 238 3.61 -10.90 2.49
N TYR A 239 3.35 -11.91 3.27
CA TYR A 239 2.64 -13.11 2.82
C TYR A 239 1.15 -12.94 3.06
N VAL A 240 0.36 -13.42 2.10
CA VAL A 240 -1.09 -13.51 2.18
C VAL A 240 -1.52 -14.96 1.91
N TYR A 241 -2.71 -15.31 2.36
CA TYR A 241 -3.30 -16.59 2.01
C TYR A 241 -3.62 -16.64 0.50
N SER A 242 -3.40 -17.81 -0.12
CA SER A 242 -3.65 -18.05 -1.54
C SER A 242 -5.11 -18.37 -1.87
N ALA A 243 -5.95 -18.56 -0.87
CA ALA A 243 -7.39 -18.77 -1.00
C ALA A 243 -8.14 -17.60 -0.37
N PRO A 244 -9.37 -17.29 -0.80
CA PRO A 244 -10.13 -16.25 -0.15
C PRO A 244 -10.44 -16.67 1.29
N PHE A 245 -9.65 -16.16 2.22
CA PHE A 245 -9.98 -16.06 3.63
C PHE A 245 -10.65 -14.69 3.81
N SER A 246 -11.77 -14.50 3.12
CA SER A 246 -12.45 -13.22 3.01
C SER A 246 -12.93 -12.65 4.33
N ASP A 247 -12.85 -13.44 5.38
CA ASP A 247 -13.52 -13.17 6.64
C ASP A 247 -12.74 -12.19 7.53
N VAL A 248 -11.40 -12.09 7.36
CA VAL A 248 -10.57 -11.17 8.15
C VAL A 248 -10.41 -9.82 7.48
N SER A 249 -10.17 -9.79 6.18
CA SER A 249 -9.99 -8.55 5.42
C SER A 249 -11.29 -7.79 5.24
N ASN A 250 -12.42 -8.44 5.41
CA ASN A 250 -13.73 -7.87 5.22
C ASN A 250 -14.02 -7.51 3.74
N ASN A 251 -13.38 -8.23 2.83
CA ASN A 251 -13.63 -8.16 1.40
C ASN A 251 -13.46 -9.55 0.77
N ALA A 252 -13.94 -9.76 -0.44
CA ALA A 252 -13.80 -11.02 -1.17
C ALA A 252 -12.41 -11.19 -1.83
N GLY A 253 -11.40 -10.47 -1.40
CA GLY A 253 -10.06 -10.46 -1.99
C GLY A 253 -9.11 -11.52 -1.43
N TYR A 254 -8.00 -11.74 -2.13
CA TYR A 254 -6.91 -12.61 -1.71
C TYR A 254 -5.83 -11.80 -0.97
N ASN A 255 -6.22 -11.05 0.05
CA ASN A 255 -5.34 -10.11 0.74
C ASN A 255 -5.34 -10.25 2.26
N ASP A 256 -5.91 -11.32 2.78
CA ASP A 256 -5.76 -11.64 4.21
C ASP A 256 -4.31 -11.98 4.52
N LEU A 257 -3.74 -11.26 5.48
CA LEU A 257 -2.38 -11.48 5.90
C LEU A 257 -2.22 -12.86 6.54
N LEU A 258 -1.16 -13.57 6.13
CA LEU A 258 -0.79 -14.81 6.78
C LEU A 258 -0.54 -14.56 8.27
N TYR A 259 -1.13 -15.39 9.12
CA TYR A 259 -0.78 -15.39 10.53
C TYR A 259 0.65 -15.89 10.71
N VAL A 260 1.47 -15.12 11.39
CA VAL A 260 2.84 -15.50 11.72
C VAL A 260 2.87 -15.83 13.22
N PRO A 261 2.92 -17.11 13.58
CA PRO A 261 2.97 -17.52 14.98
C PRO A 261 4.32 -17.18 15.61
N ALA A 262 4.32 -16.97 16.91
CA ALA A 262 5.54 -16.67 17.65
C ALA A 262 6.42 -17.90 17.85
N ASN A 263 5.83 -19.08 17.86
CA ASN A 263 6.51 -20.37 18.02
C ASN A 263 5.60 -21.52 17.56
N GLN A 264 6.15 -22.74 17.49
CA GLN A 264 5.42 -23.92 17.04
C GLN A 264 4.15 -24.26 17.86
N ASN A 265 4.08 -23.81 19.12
CA ASN A 265 2.91 -24.08 19.98
C ASN A 265 1.71 -23.20 19.67
N ASP A 266 1.92 -22.12 18.91
CA ASP A 266 0.86 -21.23 18.47
C ASP A 266 0.12 -21.74 17.23
N ILE A 267 0.55 -22.89 16.67
CA ILE A 267 -0.05 -23.52 15.49
C ILE A 267 -0.41 -24.98 15.82
N THR A 268 -1.55 -25.41 15.30
CA THR A 268 -1.90 -26.83 15.27
C THR A 268 -1.46 -27.42 13.92
N PHE A 269 -0.35 -28.15 13.92
CA PHE A 269 0.07 -28.88 12.75
C PHE A 269 -0.78 -30.14 12.58
N ILE A 270 -1.13 -30.45 11.34
CA ILE A 270 -1.87 -31.66 10.97
C ILE A 270 -1.06 -32.47 9.95
N ASP A 271 -1.21 -33.78 9.99
CA ASP A 271 -0.57 -34.66 9.02
C ASP A 271 -1.05 -34.32 7.60
N GLN A 272 -0.11 -34.25 6.66
CA GLN A 272 -0.42 -34.03 5.25
C GLN A 272 -0.46 -35.37 4.51
N THR A 273 -1.46 -35.52 3.66
CA THR A 273 -1.63 -36.70 2.79
C THR A 273 -1.62 -36.27 1.32
N ASP A 274 -1.26 -37.21 0.43
CA ASP A 274 -1.44 -37.04 -1.01
C ASP A 274 -2.91 -37.22 -1.43
N VAL A 275 -3.18 -37.11 -2.73
CA VAL A 275 -4.52 -37.29 -3.29
C VAL A 275 -5.10 -38.69 -3.09
N ASP A 276 -4.25 -39.70 -2.84
CA ASP A 276 -4.60 -41.09 -2.60
C ASP A 276 -4.77 -41.37 -1.09
N GLY A 277 -4.55 -40.37 -0.22
CA GLY A 277 -4.67 -40.47 1.24
C GLY A 277 -3.40 -41.02 1.94
N ASN A 278 -2.27 -41.18 1.24
CA ASN A 278 -1.03 -41.63 1.87
C ASN A 278 -0.36 -40.42 2.59
N LEU A 279 0.16 -40.71 3.80
CA LEU A 279 0.88 -39.72 4.60
C LEU A 279 2.15 -39.25 3.87
N THR A 280 2.28 -37.96 3.65
CA THR A 280 3.45 -37.33 3.01
C THR A 280 4.36 -36.64 4.00
N VAL A 281 3.78 -35.87 4.94
CA VAL A 281 4.53 -35.13 5.98
C VAL A 281 3.74 -35.19 7.28
N THR A 282 4.39 -35.60 8.37
CA THR A 282 3.75 -35.63 9.68
C THR A 282 3.67 -34.25 10.32
N ALA A 283 2.72 -34.06 11.23
CA ALA A 283 2.61 -32.86 12.06
C ALA A 283 3.93 -32.55 12.81
N ALA A 284 4.60 -33.58 13.33
CA ALA A 284 5.88 -33.46 14.02
C ALA A 284 7.02 -32.96 13.10
N GLN A 285 7.05 -33.45 11.86
CA GLN A 285 8.04 -32.97 10.87
C GLN A 285 7.81 -31.54 10.47
N GLN A 286 6.55 -31.13 10.33
CA GLN A 286 6.18 -29.73 10.06
C GLN A 286 6.58 -28.81 11.22
N ALA A 287 6.29 -29.20 12.46
CA ALA A 287 6.67 -28.45 13.65
C ALA A 287 8.20 -28.26 13.76
N ALA A 288 8.96 -29.33 13.54
CA ALA A 288 10.42 -29.27 13.57
C ALA A 288 11.00 -28.40 12.43
N ALA A 289 10.40 -28.45 11.24
CA ALA A 289 10.78 -27.59 10.12
C ALA A 289 10.49 -26.11 10.41
N PHE A 290 9.35 -25.82 11.03
CA PHE A 290 8.97 -24.46 11.43
C PHE A 290 9.99 -23.86 12.39
N ASP A 291 10.35 -24.56 13.49
CA ASP A 291 11.35 -24.11 14.47
C ASP A 291 12.74 -23.90 13.86
N SER A 292 13.07 -24.62 12.78
CA SER A 292 14.34 -24.44 12.10
C SER A 292 14.37 -23.25 11.15
N PHE A 293 13.21 -22.71 10.79
CA PHE A 293 13.09 -21.56 9.87
C PHE A 293 13.06 -20.22 10.61
N PHE A 294 12.53 -20.18 11.82
CA PHE A 294 12.42 -18.99 12.67
C PHE A 294 13.45 -19.04 13.81
#